data_fdcd70a4e3258788e6c0a4a93cf4df98
#
_entry.id   fdcd70a4e3258788e6c0a4a93cf4df98
#
_cell.length_a   1.000
_cell.length_b   1.000
_cell.length_c   1.000
_cell.angle_alpha   90.00
_cell.angle_beta   90.00
_cell.angle_gamma   90.00
#
_symmetry.space_group_name_H-M   'P 1'
#
loop_
_entity.id
_entity.type
_entity.pdbx_description
1 polymer ?
#
loop_
_entity_poly.entity_id
_entity_poly.type
_entity_poly.pdbx_seq_one_letter_code
_entity_poly.pdbx_strand_id
1 'polypeptide(L)'
;LGVVGPVRTGKSTFIKRFADLLILPNLTDVHKKERTKDELPQSASGTTIMTTEPKFVPKEAVSVKLGEDVEVKIRLVDCVGYMVEGASGHIENGTERQVKTPWFEYEIPFTKAAAIGTQKVIHDHATIGLVVTTDGSVTELARENYIPAEEKTVRELQEIGKPFLIILNCQKPYAEEAKSLKEELQEKYQAPVIAMN
;
A
#
# COMPACT_ATOMS: atom_id res chain seq x y z
N LEU A 1 -1.54 6.45 -8.51
CA LEU A 1 -1.23 6.49 -7.08
C LEU A 1 -0.54 5.19 -6.69
N GLY A 2 0.68 5.25 -6.14
CA GLY A 2 1.39 4.09 -5.60
C GLY A 2 1.05 3.88 -4.13
N VAL A 3 0.42 2.76 -3.78
CA VAL A 3 0.09 2.41 -2.40
C VAL A 3 1.24 1.59 -1.82
N VAL A 4 2.09 2.22 -1.02
CA VAL A 4 3.37 1.69 -0.56
C VAL A 4 3.44 1.69 0.98
N GLY A 5 4.52 1.17 1.54
CA GLY A 5 4.71 1.12 2.99
C GLY A 5 5.01 -0.29 3.51
N PRO A 6 5.09 -0.49 4.82
CA PRO A 6 5.36 -1.78 5.42
C PRO A 6 4.34 -2.85 5.05
N VAL A 7 4.70 -4.12 5.09
CA VAL A 7 3.73 -5.22 4.93
C VAL A 7 2.67 -5.18 6.02
N ARG A 8 1.47 -5.71 5.74
CA ARG A 8 0.36 -5.88 6.70
C ARG A 8 -0.20 -4.59 7.31
N THR A 9 0.08 -3.43 6.75
CA THR A 9 -0.49 -2.15 7.21
C THR A 9 -1.88 -1.85 6.65
N GLY A 10 -2.47 -2.76 5.86
CA GLY A 10 -3.81 -2.58 5.28
C GLY A 10 -3.82 -1.96 3.88
N LYS A 11 -2.70 -1.95 3.14
CA LYS A 11 -2.62 -1.40 1.76
C LYS A 11 -3.71 -1.92 0.84
N SER A 12 -3.82 -3.24 0.73
CA SER A 12 -4.83 -3.87 -0.15
C SER A 12 -6.27 -3.62 0.30
N THR A 13 -6.50 -3.49 1.62
CA THR A 13 -7.80 -3.09 2.17
C THR A 13 -8.12 -1.65 1.80
N PHE A 14 -7.15 -0.75 1.93
CA PHE A 14 -7.28 0.64 1.49
C PHE A 14 -7.62 0.72 -0.01
N ILE A 15 -6.89 0.01 -0.87
CA ILE A 15 -7.13 -0.02 -2.32
C ILE A 15 -8.55 -0.47 -2.62
N LYS A 16 -9.01 -1.53 -1.96
CA LYS A 16 -10.39 -2.03 -2.12
C LYS A 16 -11.41 -0.99 -1.73
N ARG A 17 -11.30 -0.38 -0.55
CA ARG A 17 -12.20 0.66 -0.06
C ARG A 17 -12.20 1.90 -0.96
N PHE A 18 -11.02 2.33 -1.37
CA PHE A 18 -10.87 3.45 -2.30
C PHE A 18 -11.56 3.17 -3.64
N ALA A 19 -11.39 1.97 -4.17
CA ALA A 19 -12.04 1.58 -5.41
C ALA A 19 -13.57 1.48 -5.27
N ASP A 20 -14.06 0.90 -4.17
CA ASP A 20 -15.50 0.79 -3.89
C ASP A 20 -16.17 2.17 -3.77
N LEU A 21 -15.49 3.13 -3.15
CA LEU A 21 -16.06 4.46 -2.86
C LEU A 21 -15.88 5.46 -3.99
N LEU A 22 -14.75 5.41 -4.72
CA LEU A 22 -14.39 6.46 -5.68
C LEU A 22 -14.26 5.96 -7.12
N ILE A 23 -13.83 4.73 -7.36
CA ILE A 23 -13.63 4.23 -8.72
C ILE A 23 -14.91 3.62 -9.28
N LEU A 24 -15.48 2.64 -8.59
CA LEU A 24 -16.65 1.90 -9.08
C LEU A 24 -17.91 2.77 -9.30
N PRO A 25 -18.20 3.80 -8.47
CA PRO A 25 -19.32 4.70 -8.74
C PRO A 25 -19.16 5.55 -10.01
N ASN A 26 -17.93 5.84 -10.40
CA ASN A 26 -17.61 6.63 -11.60
C ASN A 26 -17.53 5.78 -12.89
N LEU A 27 -17.63 4.47 -12.80
CA LEU A 27 -17.71 3.58 -13.95
C LEU A 27 -19.17 3.43 -14.40
N THR A 28 -19.49 3.96 -15.57
CA THR A 28 -20.83 3.86 -16.19
C THR A 28 -21.02 2.56 -16.98
N ASP A 29 -19.93 1.99 -17.50
CA ASP A 29 -19.94 0.73 -18.24
C ASP A 29 -19.96 -0.46 -17.27
N VAL A 30 -21.02 -1.27 -17.36
CA VAL A 30 -21.25 -2.44 -16.49
C VAL A 30 -20.11 -3.46 -16.61
N HIS A 31 -19.63 -3.74 -17.83
CA HIS A 31 -18.55 -4.71 -18.05
C HIS A 31 -17.22 -4.23 -17.48
N LYS A 32 -16.92 -2.93 -17.63
CA LYS A 32 -15.73 -2.34 -17.00
C LYS A 32 -15.83 -2.38 -15.48
N LYS A 33 -17.02 -2.16 -14.93
CA LYS A 33 -17.26 -2.22 -13.49
C LYS A 33 -17.07 -3.62 -12.91
N GLU A 34 -17.61 -4.65 -13.57
CA GLU A 34 -17.42 -6.06 -13.18
C GLU A 34 -15.94 -6.45 -13.26
N ARG A 35 -15.29 -6.19 -14.39
CA ARG A 35 -13.86 -6.46 -14.56
C ARG A 35 -13.00 -5.75 -13.50
N THR A 36 -13.31 -4.50 -13.17
CA THR A 36 -12.59 -3.77 -12.12
C THR A 36 -12.77 -4.43 -10.77
N LYS A 37 -13.98 -4.93 -10.45
CA LYS A 37 -14.20 -5.69 -9.19
C LYS A 37 -13.35 -6.96 -9.12
N ASP A 38 -13.19 -7.68 -10.23
CA ASP A 38 -12.37 -8.88 -10.30
C ASP A 38 -10.86 -8.57 -10.16
N GLU A 39 -10.46 -7.35 -10.56
CA GLU A 39 -9.08 -6.87 -10.43
C GLU A 39 -8.73 -6.39 -9.02
N LEU A 40 -9.73 -6.14 -8.14
CA LEU A 40 -9.48 -5.69 -6.77
C LEU A 40 -8.69 -6.74 -5.96
N PRO A 41 -7.82 -6.29 -5.05
CA PRO A 41 -7.15 -7.19 -4.14
C PRO A 41 -8.17 -7.98 -3.33
N GLN A 42 -8.07 -9.30 -3.33
CA GLN A 42 -8.83 -10.10 -2.40
C GLN A 42 -8.24 -9.91 -1.01
N SER A 43 -9.07 -9.48 -0.07
CA SER A 43 -8.69 -9.42 1.35
C SER A 43 -8.46 -10.84 1.83
N ALA A 44 -7.21 -11.29 1.74
CA ALA A 44 -6.84 -12.58 2.27
C ALA A 44 -6.88 -12.49 3.80
N SER A 45 -7.84 -13.14 4.42
CA SER A 45 -7.79 -13.51 5.84
C SER A 45 -6.67 -14.52 6.13
N GLY A 46 -5.88 -14.88 5.11
CA GLY A 46 -4.77 -15.81 5.19
C GLY A 46 -3.44 -15.11 5.48
N THR A 47 -2.54 -15.86 6.09
CA THR A 47 -1.20 -15.43 6.44
C THR A 47 -0.23 -15.37 5.27
N THR A 48 -0.57 -15.97 4.13
CA THR A 48 0.33 -16.14 2.99
C THR A 48 0.17 -15.01 1.96
N ILE A 49 1.26 -14.30 1.68
CA ILE A 49 1.34 -13.31 0.62
C ILE A 49 1.60 -14.04 -0.71
N MET A 50 0.70 -13.90 -1.69
CA MET A 50 0.69 -14.72 -2.90
C MET A 50 1.57 -14.21 -4.03
N THR A 51 1.73 -12.89 -4.18
CA THR A 51 2.49 -12.28 -5.28
C THR A 51 3.43 -11.21 -4.79
N THR A 52 4.57 -11.05 -5.47
CA THR A 52 5.57 -10.00 -5.19
C THR A 52 5.56 -8.88 -6.24
N GLU A 53 4.85 -9.09 -7.33
CA GLU A 53 4.78 -8.12 -8.43
C GLU A 53 3.80 -6.98 -8.13
N PRO A 54 4.11 -5.75 -8.58
CA PRO A 54 3.17 -4.64 -8.54
C PRO A 54 1.89 -4.97 -9.32
N LYS A 55 0.74 -4.66 -8.73
CA LYS A 55 -0.56 -4.88 -9.35
C LYS A 55 -1.26 -3.56 -9.61
N PHE A 56 -1.60 -3.30 -10.86
CA PHE A 56 -2.39 -2.12 -11.24
C PHE A 56 -3.89 -2.35 -11.01
N VAL A 57 -4.54 -1.43 -10.33
CA VAL A 57 -5.96 -1.53 -9.95
C VAL A 57 -6.68 -0.18 -10.18
N PRO A 58 -7.61 -0.10 -11.11
CA PRO A 58 -7.83 -1.01 -12.23
C PRO A 58 -6.65 -1.00 -13.22
N LYS A 59 -6.58 -1.95 -14.14
CA LYS A 59 -5.51 -1.99 -15.18
C LYS A 59 -5.47 -0.71 -16.01
N GLU A 60 -6.63 -0.15 -16.34
CA GLU A 60 -6.76 1.14 -17.03
C GLU A 60 -7.17 2.24 -16.05
N ALA A 61 -6.60 3.44 -16.21
CA ALA A 61 -6.98 4.58 -15.39
C ALA A 61 -8.44 4.97 -15.63
N VAL A 62 -9.16 5.28 -14.56
CA VAL A 62 -10.57 5.68 -14.57
C VAL A 62 -10.69 7.16 -14.27
N SER A 63 -11.50 7.87 -15.04
CA SER A 63 -11.89 9.24 -14.76
C SER A 63 -12.80 9.28 -13.52
N VAL A 64 -12.41 10.04 -12.55
CA VAL A 64 -13.15 10.26 -11.29
C VAL A 64 -13.43 11.76 -11.16
N LYS A 65 -14.67 12.11 -10.95
CA LYS A 65 -15.08 13.48 -10.66
C LYS A 65 -14.89 13.79 -9.18
N LEU A 66 -14.12 14.82 -8.90
CA LEU A 66 -13.87 15.34 -7.57
C LEU A 66 -14.57 16.71 -7.44
N GLY A 67 -15.83 16.72 -6.99
CA GLY A 67 -16.67 17.92 -7.01
C GLY A 67 -17.26 18.23 -8.39
N GLU A 68 -17.63 19.49 -8.62
CA GLU A 68 -18.34 19.89 -9.84
C GLU A 68 -17.40 20.10 -11.04
N ASP A 69 -16.21 20.64 -10.83
CA ASP A 69 -15.33 21.12 -11.90
C ASP A 69 -14.01 20.35 -12.05
N VAL A 70 -13.73 19.37 -11.20
CA VAL A 70 -12.45 18.64 -11.23
C VAL A 70 -12.65 17.20 -11.64
N GLU A 71 -12.04 16.83 -12.75
CA GLU A 71 -11.97 15.44 -13.22
C GLU A 71 -10.51 14.99 -13.26
N VAL A 72 -10.21 13.87 -12.62
CA VAL A 72 -8.87 13.28 -12.58
C VAL A 72 -8.91 11.84 -13.04
N LYS A 73 -7.87 11.42 -13.76
CA LYS A 73 -7.68 10.00 -14.11
C LYS A 73 -6.88 9.31 -13.03
N ILE A 74 -7.49 8.31 -12.40
CA ILE A 74 -6.92 7.59 -11.27
C ILE A 74 -6.67 6.12 -11.63
N ARG A 75 -5.52 5.63 -11.22
CA ARG A 75 -5.15 4.23 -11.18
C ARG A 75 -4.30 4.00 -9.93
N LEU A 76 -4.61 2.97 -9.17
CA LEU A 76 -3.83 2.56 -8.01
C LEU A 76 -2.80 1.49 -8.42
N VAL A 77 -1.69 1.45 -7.71
CA VAL A 77 -0.69 0.40 -7.87
C VAL A 77 -0.46 -0.21 -6.49
N ASP A 78 -0.80 -1.48 -6.35
CA ASP A 78 -0.57 -2.27 -5.13
C ASP A 78 0.80 -2.93 -5.17
N CYS A 79 1.43 -3.09 -4.02
CA CYS A 79 2.65 -3.86 -3.82
C CYS A 79 2.64 -4.55 -2.46
N VAL A 80 3.55 -5.50 -2.27
CA VAL A 80 3.72 -6.20 -0.99
C VAL A 80 4.10 -5.22 0.11
N GLY A 81 5.05 -4.36 -0.14
CA GLY A 81 5.67 -3.48 0.85
C GLY A 81 6.98 -4.04 1.41
N TYR A 82 7.68 -3.21 2.19
CA TYR A 82 8.89 -3.65 2.88
C TYR A 82 8.54 -4.57 4.05
N MET A 83 9.35 -5.61 4.23
CA MET A 83 9.17 -6.57 5.30
C MET A 83 9.36 -5.92 6.67
N VAL A 84 8.60 -6.44 7.63
CA VAL A 84 8.57 -6.00 9.02
C VAL A 84 9.01 -7.17 9.89
N GLU A 85 9.81 -6.90 10.89
CA GLU A 85 10.25 -7.93 11.83
C GLU A 85 9.05 -8.57 12.54
N GLY A 86 9.03 -9.89 12.63
CA GLY A 86 7.91 -10.66 13.18
C GLY A 86 6.74 -10.88 12.21
N ALA A 87 6.73 -10.27 11.01
CA ALA A 87 5.69 -10.55 10.03
C ALA A 87 5.82 -11.98 9.49
N SER A 88 4.71 -12.70 9.47
CA SER A 88 4.61 -14.06 8.92
C SER A 88 4.30 -14.06 7.41
N GLY A 89 4.50 -15.21 6.75
CA GLY A 89 4.09 -15.44 5.36
C GLY A 89 5.23 -15.42 4.34
N HIS A 90 6.45 -15.12 4.77
CA HIS A 90 7.66 -15.21 3.93
C HIS A 90 8.51 -16.46 4.24
N ILE A 91 8.16 -17.22 5.30
CA ILE A 91 8.83 -18.47 5.69
C ILE A 91 7.91 -19.64 5.38
N GLU A 92 8.46 -20.67 4.77
CA GLU A 92 7.81 -21.95 4.51
C GLU A 92 8.77 -23.10 4.90
N ASN A 93 8.27 -24.08 5.67
CA ASN A 93 9.08 -25.19 6.17
C ASN A 93 10.38 -24.77 6.88
N GLY A 94 10.35 -23.66 7.63
CA GLY A 94 11.51 -23.16 8.39
C GLY A 94 12.55 -22.42 7.56
N THR A 95 12.33 -22.26 6.26
CA THR A 95 13.23 -21.51 5.36
C THR A 95 12.50 -20.38 4.66
N GLU A 96 13.22 -19.35 4.25
CA GLU A 96 12.64 -18.27 3.47
C GLU A 96 12.19 -18.76 2.10
N ARG A 97 10.95 -18.45 1.73
CA ARG A 97 10.37 -18.79 0.43
C ARG A 97 11.23 -18.20 -0.69
N GLN A 98 11.48 -19.04 -1.70
CA GLN A 98 12.06 -18.60 -2.96
C GLN A 98 10.91 -18.36 -3.96
N VAL A 99 11.00 -17.30 -4.74
CA VAL A 99 9.95 -16.89 -5.68
C VAL A 99 10.53 -16.52 -7.03
N LYS A 100 9.80 -16.86 -8.09
CA LYS A 100 10.07 -16.37 -9.43
C LYS A 100 9.54 -14.97 -9.60
N THR A 101 10.27 -14.13 -10.29
CA THR A 101 9.87 -12.76 -10.63
C THR A 101 10.19 -12.47 -12.09
N PRO A 102 9.52 -11.51 -12.73
CA PRO A 102 9.84 -11.12 -14.11
C PRO A 102 11.23 -10.50 -14.27
N TRP A 103 11.89 -10.17 -13.19
CA TRP A 103 13.16 -9.42 -13.21
C TRP A 103 14.40 -10.30 -13.16
N PHE A 104 14.22 -11.61 -12.85
CA PHE A 104 15.32 -12.58 -12.76
C PHE A 104 14.92 -13.90 -13.38
N GLU A 105 15.86 -14.55 -14.04
CA GLU A 105 15.69 -15.90 -14.61
C GLU A 105 15.71 -17.01 -13.56
N TYR A 106 16.19 -16.69 -12.36
CA TYR A 106 16.29 -17.61 -11.21
C TYR A 106 15.39 -17.15 -10.05
N GLU A 107 15.09 -18.06 -9.15
CA GLU A 107 14.33 -17.75 -7.94
C GLU A 107 15.16 -16.92 -6.98
N ILE A 108 14.53 -15.96 -6.32
CA ILE A 108 15.13 -15.09 -5.31
C ILE A 108 14.32 -15.15 -4.01
N PRO A 109 14.94 -14.80 -2.86
CA PRO A 109 14.23 -14.71 -1.59
C PRO A 109 13.01 -13.79 -1.68
N PHE A 110 11.92 -14.20 -1.05
CA PHE A 110 10.65 -13.45 -1.04
C PHE A 110 10.82 -12.02 -0.55
N THR A 111 11.60 -11.80 0.53
CA THR A 111 11.87 -10.46 1.07
C THR A 111 12.56 -9.55 0.06
N LYS A 112 13.49 -10.10 -0.73
CA LYS A 112 14.17 -9.39 -1.81
C LYS A 112 13.21 -9.05 -2.95
N ALA A 113 12.37 -9.99 -3.35
CA ALA A 113 11.37 -9.77 -4.39
C ALA A 113 10.34 -8.71 -3.97
N ALA A 114 9.85 -8.76 -2.73
CA ALA A 114 8.95 -7.77 -2.16
C ALA A 114 9.56 -6.36 -2.14
N ALA A 115 10.84 -6.25 -1.75
CA ALA A 115 11.56 -4.98 -1.76
C ALA A 115 11.70 -4.41 -3.17
N ILE A 116 12.11 -5.22 -4.15
CA ILE A 116 12.25 -4.80 -5.55
C ILE A 116 10.89 -4.36 -6.12
N GLY A 117 9.82 -5.14 -5.88
CA GLY A 117 8.48 -4.78 -6.32
C GLY A 117 8.01 -3.44 -5.73
N THR A 118 8.29 -3.20 -4.45
CA THR A 118 7.97 -1.93 -3.77
C THR A 118 8.77 -0.76 -4.36
N GLN A 119 10.07 -0.94 -4.58
CA GLN A 119 10.92 0.05 -5.23
C GLN A 119 10.43 0.41 -6.62
N LYS A 120 10.02 -0.58 -7.43
CA LYS A 120 9.46 -0.33 -8.75
C LYS A 120 8.17 0.50 -8.69
N VAL A 121 7.31 0.28 -7.70
CA VAL A 121 6.14 1.16 -7.52
C VAL A 121 6.57 2.57 -7.18
N ILE A 122 7.51 2.74 -6.26
CA ILE A 122 8.00 4.05 -5.85
C ILE A 122 8.66 4.78 -7.01
N HIS A 123 9.59 4.15 -7.71
CA HIS A 123 10.42 4.80 -8.74
C HIS A 123 9.72 4.91 -10.09
N ASP A 124 9.12 3.80 -10.57
CA ASP A 124 8.72 3.67 -11.97
C ASP A 124 7.22 3.90 -12.21
N HIS A 125 6.35 3.56 -11.24
CA HIS A 125 4.91 3.45 -11.50
C HIS A 125 4.06 4.51 -10.82
N ALA A 126 4.48 5.05 -9.68
CA ALA A 126 3.70 6.03 -8.93
C ALA A 126 4.01 7.46 -9.37
N THR A 127 2.97 8.26 -9.57
CA THR A 127 3.07 9.73 -9.68
C THR A 127 3.03 10.37 -8.29
N ILE A 128 2.20 9.82 -7.40
CA ILE A 128 2.04 10.23 -6.00
C ILE A 128 2.11 8.97 -5.14
N GLY A 129 2.85 9.03 -4.04
CA GLY A 129 2.93 7.97 -3.03
C GLY A 129 1.82 8.09 -2.00
N LEU A 130 1.15 6.97 -1.70
CA LEU A 130 0.27 6.80 -0.54
C LEU A 130 0.96 5.84 0.41
N VAL A 131 1.61 6.38 1.44
CA VAL A 131 2.35 5.57 2.42
C VAL A 131 1.37 5.09 3.48
N VAL A 132 1.03 3.81 3.46
CA VAL A 132 0.13 3.22 4.48
C VAL A 132 0.96 2.64 5.61
N THR A 133 0.78 3.18 6.79
CA THR A 133 1.39 2.71 8.05
C THR A 133 0.31 2.44 9.10
N THR A 134 0.68 2.04 10.31
CA THR A 134 -0.25 1.70 11.39
C THR A 134 0.31 2.09 12.76
N ASP A 135 -0.59 2.31 13.71
CA ASP A 135 -0.28 2.43 15.13
C ASP A 135 -0.06 1.06 15.83
N GLY A 136 -0.17 -0.05 15.08
CA GLY A 136 -0.12 -1.41 15.61
C GLY A 136 -1.48 -1.98 16.00
N SER A 137 -2.52 -1.17 16.14
CA SER A 137 -3.83 -1.63 16.63
C SER A 137 -4.60 -2.53 15.66
N VAL A 138 -4.26 -2.49 14.37
CA VAL A 138 -4.93 -3.27 13.30
C VAL A 138 -4.25 -4.61 13.02
N THR A 139 -3.17 -4.92 13.71
CA THR A 139 -2.35 -6.13 13.52
C THR A 139 -1.94 -6.72 14.86
N GLU A 140 -1.23 -7.85 14.82
CA GLU A 140 -0.65 -8.49 16.02
C GLU A 140 0.74 -7.98 16.37
N LEU A 141 1.32 -7.11 15.53
CA LEU A 141 2.67 -6.56 15.72
C LEU A 141 2.59 -5.16 16.32
N ALA A 142 3.51 -4.87 17.24
CA ALA A 142 3.63 -3.55 17.85
C ALA A 142 4.11 -2.48 16.84
N ARG A 143 3.78 -1.22 17.11
CA ARG A 143 4.11 -0.06 16.26
C ARG A 143 5.60 0.00 15.92
N GLU A 144 6.47 -0.31 16.86
CA GLU A 144 7.92 -0.23 16.75
C GLU A 144 8.47 -1.10 15.62
N ASN A 145 7.84 -2.25 15.35
CA ASN A 145 8.24 -3.17 14.29
C ASN A 145 8.06 -2.56 12.89
N TYR A 146 7.13 -1.62 12.74
CA TYR A 146 6.82 -0.98 11.46
C TYR A 146 7.73 0.19 11.11
N ILE A 147 8.33 0.85 12.13
CA ILE A 147 9.10 2.09 11.97
C ILE A 147 10.23 1.95 10.94
N PRO A 148 11.09 0.92 10.95
CA PRO A 148 12.19 0.81 9.99
C PRO A 148 11.71 0.74 8.53
N ALA A 149 10.65 -0.01 8.26
CA ALA A 149 10.09 -0.16 6.92
C ALA A 149 9.31 1.09 6.47
N GLU A 150 8.67 1.79 7.39
CA GLU A 150 8.02 3.09 7.17
C GLU A 150 9.05 4.15 6.80
N GLU A 151 10.10 4.31 7.61
CA GLU A 151 11.19 5.26 7.36
C GLU A 151 11.87 5.00 6.01
N LYS A 152 12.11 3.73 5.70
CA LYS A 152 12.68 3.36 4.40
C LYS A 152 11.79 3.80 3.25
N THR A 153 10.47 3.56 3.34
CA THR A 153 9.50 3.95 2.31
C THR A 153 9.48 5.46 2.10
N VAL A 154 9.40 6.22 3.20
CA VAL A 154 9.34 7.68 3.15
C VAL A 154 10.65 8.26 2.60
N ARG A 155 11.79 7.76 3.07
CA ARG A 155 13.11 8.19 2.59
C ARG A 155 13.25 8.03 1.08
N GLU A 156 12.89 6.88 0.54
CA GLU A 156 12.98 6.64 -0.91
C GLU A 156 12.09 7.61 -1.72
N LEU A 157 10.88 7.93 -1.24
CA LEU A 157 10.02 8.92 -1.88
C LEU A 157 10.62 10.33 -1.82
N GLN A 158 11.20 10.70 -0.69
CA GLN A 158 11.86 11.99 -0.49
C GLN A 158 13.12 12.14 -1.35
N GLU A 159 13.96 11.11 -1.43
CA GLU A 159 15.20 11.11 -2.22
C GLU A 159 14.95 11.35 -3.71
N ILE A 160 13.83 10.85 -4.25
CA ILE A 160 13.45 11.07 -5.64
C ILE A 160 12.52 12.27 -5.85
N GLY A 161 12.24 13.04 -4.78
CA GLY A 161 11.38 14.22 -4.84
C GLY A 161 9.92 13.93 -5.22
N LYS A 162 9.43 12.71 -4.95
CA LYS A 162 8.07 12.32 -5.30
C LYS A 162 7.07 12.79 -4.24
N PRO A 163 5.98 13.47 -4.61
CA PRO A 163 4.97 13.89 -3.66
C PRO A 163 4.29 12.66 -3.03
N PHE A 164 4.02 12.75 -1.74
CA PHE A 164 3.34 11.67 -1.00
C PHE A 164 2.52 12.21 0.16
N LEU A 165 1.61 11.39 0.64
CA LEU A 165 0.93 11.54 1.91
C LEU A 165 0.96 10.22 2.70
N ILE A 166 0.77 10.33 4.00
CA ILE A 166 0.78 9.18 4.90
C ILE A 166 -0.65 8.86 5.35
N ILE A 167 -1.00 7.59 5.29
CA ILE A 167 -2.25 7.05 5.82
C ILE A 167 -1.89 6.25 7.07
N LEU A 168 -2.33 6.75 8.22
CA LEU A 168 -2.21 6.06 9.49
C LEU A 168 -3.45 5.19 9.70
N ASN A 169 -3.32 3.89 9.42
CA ASN A 169 -4.39 2.92 9.65
C ASN A 169 -4.43 2.52 11.12
N CYS A 170 -5.52 2.84 11.81
CA CYS A 170 -5.69 2.60 13.24
C CYS A 170 -7.17 2.33 13.58
N GLN A 171 -7.42 1.50 14.59
CA GLN A 171 -8.80 1.14 14.97
C GLN A 171 -9.62 2.33 15.48
N LYS A 172 -8.97 3.31 16.11
CA LYS A 172 -9.61 4.47 16.73
C LYS A 172 -8.99 5.79 16.24
N PRO A 173 -9.26 6.23 15.00
CA PRO A 173 -8.58 7.38 14.38
C PRO A 173 -8.84 8.72 15.08
N TYR A 174 -9.84 8.81 15.94
CA TYR A 174 -10.20 10.01 16.70
C TYR A 174 -9.72 9.98 18.15
N ALA A 175 -9.09 8.90 18.61
CA ALA A 175 -8.51 8.81 19.96
C ALA A 175 -7.29 9.72 20.09
N GLU A 176 -6.97 10.16 21.30
CA GLU A 176 -5.86 11.08 21.56
C GLU A 176 -4.50 10.48 21.15
N GLU A 177 -4.32 9.17 21.36
CA GLU A 177 -3.10 8.44 20.98
C GLU A 177 -2.90 8.48 19.45
N ALA A 178 -3.97 8.28 18.68
CA ALA A 178 -3.90 8.34 17.21
C ALA A 178 -3.66 9.77 16.71
N LYS A 179 -4.21 10.78 17.36
CA LYS A 179 -3.97 12.19 17.05
C LYS A 179 -2.52 12.56 17.34
N SER A 180 -2.00 12.19 18.51
CA SER A 180 -0.61 12.44 18.90
C SER A 180 0.38 11.79 17.92
N LEU A 181 0.15 10.52 17.57
CA LEU A 181 0.99 9.82 16.58
C LEU A 181 0.89 10.47 15.19
N LYS A 182 -0.29 10.90 14.79
CA LYS A 182 -0.47 11.65 13.53
C LYS A 182 0.37 12.91 13.51
N GLU A 183 0.34 13.71 14.57
CA GLU A 183 1.12 14.95 14.70
C GLU A 183 2.63 14.67 14.68
N GLU A 184 3.08 13.65 15.42
CA GLU A 184 4.47 13.18 15.40
C GLU A 184 4.94 12.81 13.98
N LEU A 185 4.13 12.03 13.24
CA LEU A 185 4.44 11.64 11.87
C LEU A 185 4.47 12.84 10.91
N GLN A 186 3.55 13.81 11.09
CA GLN A 186 3.54 15.04 10.31
C GLN A 186 4.81 15.86 10.53
N GLU A 187 5.24 16.00 11.79
CA GLU A 187 6.46 16.72 12.13
C GLU A 187 7.70 15.97 11.63
N LYS A 188 7.77 14.66 11.86
CA LYS A 188 8.91 13.82 11.49
C LYS A 188 9.16 13.80 9.99
N TYR A 189 8.11 13.65 9.18
CA TYR A 189 8.24 13.43 7.73
C TYR A 189 7.92 14.67 6.89
N GLN A 190 7.48 15.76 7.50
CA GLN A 190 7.08 17.01 6.84
C GLN A 190 6.08 16.72 5.70
N ALA A 191 5.12 15.84 5.93
CA ALA A 191 4.13 15.38 4.97
C ALA A 191 2.72 15.33 5.59
N PRO A 192 1.66 15.48 4.78
CA PRO A 192 0.30 15.30 5.27
C PRO A 192 0.07 13.88 5.80
N VAL A 193 -0.61 13.77 6.95
CA VAL A 193 -1.01 12.49 7.55
C VAL A 193 -2.52 12.45 7.76
N ILE A 194 -3.15 11.38 7.32
CA ILE A 194 -4.58 11.12 7.50
C ILE A 194 -4.73 9.86 8.34
N ALA A 195 -5.33 9.99 9.54
CA ALA A 195 -5.70 8.85 10.36
C ALA A 195 -7.07 8.30 9.93
N MET A 196 -7.16 6.99 9.74
CA MET A 196 -8.41 6.31 9.34
C MET A 196 -8.44 4.85 9.79
N ASN A 197 -9.64 4.25 9.70
CA ASN A 197 -9.91 2.83 9.94
C ASN A 197 -10.48 2.20 8.64
#